data_8207dc28b8086cf053da3a8c29b38ff6
#
_entry.id   8207dc28b8086cf053da3a8c29b38ff6
#
_cell.length_a   1.000
_cell.length_b   1.000
_cell.length_c   1.000
_cell.angle_alpha   90.00
_cell.angle_beta   90.00
_cell.angle_gamma   90.00
#
_symmetry.space_group_name_H-M   'P 1'
#
loop_
_entity.id
_entity.type
_entity.pdbx_description
1 polymer ?
#
loop_
_entity_poly.entity_id
_entity_poly.type
_entity_poly.pdbx_seq_one_letter_code
_entity_poly.pdbx_strand_id
1 'polypeptide(L)'
;MQIRFEYITDAAVNGEGFLLDDVRVDAAGYQSDFEADDGGWVAAGFARVENVLPQTFRLSLIVKGDTTTVTQIPVNADQTAEFPFSLKRDEKAILIVTGTTRYTRL
;
A
#
# COMPACT_ATOMS: atom_id res chain seq x y z
N MET A 1 32.13 13.96 -0.75
CA MET A 1 31.08 14.24 -1.73
C MET A 1 29.76 13.76 -1.12
N GLN A 2 28.75 14.59 -1.21
CA GLN A 2 27.37 14.20 -0.87
C GLN A 2 26.50 14.30 -2.12
N ILE A 3 25.66 13.29 -2.33
CA ILE A 3 24.69 13.27 -3.42
C ILE A 3 23.30 13.23 -2.77
N ARG A 4 22.38 14.03 -3.29
CA ARG A 4 21.00 14.10 -2.82
C ARG A 4 20.07 14.05 -4.03
N PHE A 5 19.07 13.20 -3.92
CA PHE A 5 17.91 13.21 -4.81
C PHE A 5 16.74 13.85 -4.07
N GLU A 6 16.08 14.79 -4.68
CA GLU A 6 14.96 15.51 -4.07
C GLU A 6 13.79 15.59 -5.05
N TYR A 7 12.62 15.19 -4.59
CA TYR A 7 11.38 15.29 -5.32
C TYR A 7 10.43 16.20 -4.54
N ILE A 8 10.09 17.33 -5.14
CA ILE A 8 9.20 18.34 -4.54
C ILE A 8 7.84 18.24 -5.21
N THR A 9 6.80 18.02 -4.42
CA THR A 9 5.42 17.93 -4.91
C THR A 9 4.68 19.24 -4.74
N ASP A 10 3.76 19.51 -5.66
CA ASP A 10 2.78 20.57 -5.55
C ASP A 10 1.66 20.19 -4.58
N ALA A 11 1.07 21.16 -3.89
CA ALA A 11 -0.01 20.91 -2.94
C ALA A 11 -1.35 20.51 -3.60
N ALA A 12 -1.52 20.78 -4.88
CA ALA A 12 -2.79 20.60 -5.59
C ALA A 12 -2.74 19.63 -6.76
N VAL A 13 -1.58 19.43 -7.35
CA VAL A 13 -1.41 18.58 -8.55
C VAL A 13 -0.51 17.40 -8.23
N ASN A 14 -1.02 16.19 -8.41
CA ASN A 14 -0.27 14.97 -8.20
C ASN A 14 0.21 14.39 -9.52
N GLY A 15 1.50 14.09 -9.60
CA GLY A 15 2.12 13.35 -10.71
C GLY A 15 2.31 11.87 -10.38
N GLU A 16 3.02 11.16 -11.26
CA GLU A 16 3.29 9.72 -11.11
C GLU A 16 4.31 9.39 -10.02
N GLY A 17 5.01 10.38 -9.52
CA GLY A 17 6.07 10.19 -8.56
C GLY A 17 7.46 10.13 -9.21
N PHE A 18 8.43 9.79 -8.40
CA PHE A 18 9.82 9.65 -8.79
C PHE A 18 10.33 8.30 -8.31
N LEU A 19 10.82 7.50 -9.24
CA LEU A 19 11.46 6.20 -8.97
C LEU A 19 12.96 6.32 -9.20
N LEU A 20 13.74 5.66 -8.35
CA LEU A 20 15.18 5.61 -8.42
C LEU A 20 15.62 4.17 -8.29
N ASP A 21 16.44 3.72 -9.23
CA ASP A 21 16.95 2.36 -9.28
C ASP A 21 18.33 2.35 -9.93
N ASP A 22 19.10 1.29 -9.71
CA ASP A 22 20.41 1.05 -10.34
C ASP A 22 21.37 2.25 -10.25
N VAL A 23 21.47 2.87 -9.08
CA VAL A 23 22.32 4.05 -8.90
C VAL A 23 23.80 3.67 -8.91
N ARG A 24 24.56 4.31 -9.78
CA ARG A 24 25.98 4.14 -9.90
C ARG A 24 26.72 5.48 -9.86
N VAL A 25 27.79 5.55 -9.10
CA VAL A 25 28.67 6.72 -9.01
C VAL A 25 30.12 6.25 -9.18
N ASP A 26 30.62 6.29 -10.41
CA ASP A 26 31.92 5.75 -10.77
C ASP A 26 33.08 6.41 -10.01
N ALA A 27 33.02 7.72 -9.81
CA ALA A 27 34.03 8.49 -9.09
C ALA A 27 34.16 8.08 -7.61
N ALA A 28 33.11 7.52 -7.02
CA ALA A 28 33.10 7.03 -5.65
C ALA A 28 33.20 5.50 -5.55
N GLY A 29 33.24 4.80 -6.67
CA GLY A 29 33.16 3.33 -6.70
C GLY A 29 31.88 2.79 -6.10
N TYR A 30 30.80 3.56 -6.16
CA TYR A 30 29.50 3.21 -5.56
C TYR A 30 28.56 2.63 -6.62
N GLN A 31 27.85 1.57 -6.24
CA GLN A 31 26.73 1.02 -7.00
C GLN A 31 25.71 0.40 -6.07
N SER A 32 24.45 0.60 -6.32
CA SER A 32 23.34 -0.09 -5.65
C SER A 32 22.18 -0.30 -6.62
N ASP A 33 21.65 -1.52 -6.63
CA ASP A 33 20.42 -1.91 -7.33
C ASP A 33 19.20 -1.90 -6.40
N PHE A 34 19.40 -1.55 -5.13
CA PHE A 34 18.37 -1.50 -4.08
C PHE A 34 17.62 -2.81 -3.83
N GLU A 35 18.03 -3.94 -4.38
CA GLU A 35 17.36 -5.22 -4.22
C GLU A 35 17.51 -5.79 -2.80
N ALA A 36 18.69 -5.64 -2.21
CA ALA A 36 18.99 -6.20 -0.89
C ALA A 36 18.74 -5.23 0.26
N ASP A 37 19.11 -3.95 0.07
CA ASP A 37 19.05 -2.93 1.11
C ASP A 37 18.88 -1.52 0.53
N ASP A 38 18.95 -0.51 1.37
CA ASP A 38 18.81 0.90 0.97
C ASP A 38 20.09 1.50 0.38
N GLY A 39 21.12 0.70 0.08
CA GLY A 39 22.35 1.14 -0.54
C GLY A 39 23.15 2.17 0.27
N GLY A 40 22.90 2.28 1.57
CA GLY A 40 23.52 3.28 2.44
C GLY A 40 22.91 4.68 2.33
N TRP A 41 21.78 4.84 1.65
CA TRP A 41 21.05 6.11 1.55
C TRP A 41 20.16 6.36 2.77
N VAL A 42 20.01 7.64 3.09
CA VAL A 42 19.04 8.08 4.11
C VAL A 42 17.81 8.59 3.40
N ALA A 43 16.69 7.90 3.59
CA ALA A 43 15.42 8.24 2.96
C ALA A 43 14.55 9.11 3.87
N ALA A 44 14.00 10.18 3.31
CA ALA A 44 12.97 10.99 3.92
C ALA A 44 11.82 11.13 2.92
N GLY A 45 10.69 10.46 3.18
CA GLY A 45 9.57 10.41 2.27
C GLY A 45 9.71 9.46 1.07
N PHE A 46 10.84 8.80 0.91
CA PHE A 46 11.03 7.69 -0.01
C PHE A 46 10.81 6.36 0.69
N ALA A 47 10.38 5.39 -0.06
CA ALA A 47 10.26 4.01 0.41
C ALA A 47 10.87 3.07 -0.61
N ARG A 48 11.61 2.06 -0.13
CA ARG A 48 12.07 0.95 -0.96
C ARG A 48 10.89 0.02 -1.22
N VAL A 49 10.66 -0.30 -2.46
CA VAL A 49 9.56 -1.17 -2.91
C VAL A 49 10.10 -2.28 -3.80
N GLU A 50 9.43 -3.41 -3.79
CA GLU A 50 9.72 -4.50 -4.72
C GLU A 50 9.01 -4.27 -6.05
N ASN A 51 9.51 -4.85 -7.13
CA ASN A 51 8.92 -4.74 -8.46
C ASN A 51 7.50 -5.32 -8.53
N VAL A 52 7.19 -6.26 -7.65
CA VAL A 52 5.86 -6.85 -7.52
C VAL A 52 5.31 -6.50 -6.15
N LEU A 53 4.35 -5.60 -6.12
CA LEU A 53 3.64 -5.26 -4.88
C LEU A 53 2.54 -6.28 -4.62
N PRO A 54 2.53 -6.96 -3.45
CA PRO A 54 1.47 -7.89 -3.12
C PRO A 54 0.14 -7.16 -2.99
N GLN A 55 -0.88 -7.63 -3.70
CA GLN A 55 -2.23 -7.10 -3.56
C GLN A 55 -2.80 -7.52 -2.22
N THR A 56 -3.23 -6.57 -1.41
CA THR A 56 -3.86 -6.81 -0.11
C THR A 56 -5.20 -6.11 -0.02
N PHE A 57 -6.11 -6.67 0.79
CA PHE A 57 -7.46 -6.16 0.96
C PHE A 57 -7.86 -6.09 2.43
N ARG A 58 -8.79 -5.20 2.71
CA ARG A 58 -9.56 -5.14 3.96
C ARG A 58 -11.03 -5.34 3.64
N LEU A 59 -11.68 -6.19 4.41
CA LEU A 59 -13.10 -6.44 4.29
C LEU A 59 -13.83 -5.95 5.54
N SER A 60 -14.92 -5.23 5.33
CA SER A 60 -15.81 -4.79 6.41
C SER A 60 -17.25 -5.13 6.05
N LEU A 61 -17.95 -5.78 6.97
CA LEU A 61 -19.36 -6.10 6.84
C LEU A 61 -20.17 -5.14 7.68
N ILE A 62 -21.10 -4.42 7.06
CA ILE A 62 -22.05 -3.55 7.72
C ILE A 62 -23.42 -4.22 7.67
N VAL A 63 -24.02 -4.47 8.81
CA VAL A 63 -25.40 -4.94 8.92
C VAL A 63 -26.26 -3.81 9.46
N LYS A 64 -27.21 -3.39 8.66
CA LYS A 64 -28.17 -2.33 8.98
C LYS A 64 -29.54 -2.92 9.30
N GLY A 65 -30.05 -2.58 10.46
CA GLY A 65 -31.40 -2.92 10.95
C GLY A 65 -31.81 -1.88 11.98
N ASP A 66 -32.47 -2.30 13.06
CA ASP A 66 -32.80 -1.43 14.20
C ASP A 66 -31.52 -0.83 14.82
N THR A 67 -30.46 -1.60 14.81
CA THR A 67 -29.09 -1.16 15.12
C THR A 67 -28.18 -1.44 13.94
N THR A 68 -27.15 -0.60 13.78
CA THR A 68 -26.12 -0.82 12.76
C THR A 68 -24.87 -1.39 13.41
N THR A 69 -24.39 -2.51 12.89
CA THR A 69 -23.14 -3.14 13.32
C THR A 69 -22.12 -3.13 12.20
N VAL A 70 -20.84 -2.94 12.55
CA VAL A 70 -19.71 -3.00 11.62
C VAL A 70 -18.76 -4.05 12.14
N THR A 71 -18.48 -5.04 11.32
CA THR A 71 -17.55 -6.13 11.65
C THR A 71 -16.44 -6.18 10.63
N GLN A 72 -15.21 -6.17 11.08
CA GLN A 72 -14.06 -6.38 10.21
C GLN A 72 -13.87 -7.88 10.00
N ILE A 73 -13.81 -8.30 8.74
CA ILE A 73 -13.64 -9.69 8.35
C ILE A 73 -12.15 -9.98 8.20
N PRO A 74 -11.61 -10.99 8.89
CA PRO A 74 -10.22 -11.42 8.69
C PRO A 74 -10.00 -11.91 7.27
N VAL A 75 -8.89 -11.51 6.66
CA VAL A 75 -8.46 -11.94 5.33
C VAL A 75 -7.23 -12.83 5.50
N ASN A 76 -7.23 -14.00 4.86
CA ASN A 76 -6.12 -14.93 4.88
C ASN A 76 -4.93 -14.38 4.08
N ALA A 77 -3.75 -14.97 4.27
CA ALA A 77 -2.54 -14.55 3.56
C ALA A 77 -2.64 -14.69 2.03
N ASP A 78 -3.45 -15.65 1.54
CA ASP A 78 -3.75 -15.84 0.12
C ASP A 78 -4.85 -14.89 -0.41
N GLN A 79 -5.28 -13.91 0.39
CA GLN A 79 -6.31 -12.94 0.08
C GLN A 79 -7.71 -13.54 -0.11
N THR A 80 -7.97 -14.67 0.55
CA THR A 80 -9.31 -15.25 0.66
C THR A 80 -9.92 -14.96 2.02
N ALA A 81 -11.25 -14.93 2.07
CA ALA A 81 -11.99 -14.82 3.31
C ALA A 81 -13.30 -15.59 3.23
N GLU A 82 -13.62 -16.29 4.30
CA GLU A 82 -14.90 -16.95 4.49
C GLU A 82 -15.47 -16.53 5.83
N PHE A 83 -16.73 -16.16 5.85
CA PHE A 83 -17.41 -15.79 7.07
C PHE A 83 -18.90 -16.12 6.99
N PRO A 84 -19.47 -16.77 8.02
CA PRO A 84 -20.90 -16.96 8.10
C PRO A 84 -21.56 -15.66 8.56
N PHE A 85 -22.70 -15.33 8.00
CA PHE A 85 -23.57 -14.30 8.52
C PHE A 85 -25.02 -14.65 8.27
N SER A 86 -25.93 -14.12 9.08
CA SER A 86 -27.36 -14.26 8.89
C SER A 86 -28.05 -12.91 9.02
N LEU A 87 -29.07 -12.71 8.24
CA LEU A 87 -29.87 -11.49 8.25
C LEU A 87 -31.28 -11.80 8.76
N LYS A 88 -31.80 -10.93 9.62
CA LYS A 88 -33.22 -10.89 9.93
C LYS A 88 -34.01 -10.29 8.76
N ARG A 89 -35.32 -10.46 8.77
CA ARG A 89 -36.17 -10.08 7.65
C ARG A 89 -36.02 -8.63 7.17
N ASP A 90 -35.77 -7.71 8.10
CA ASP A 90 -35.69 -6.26 7.82
C ASP A 90 -34.24 -5.73 7.83
N GLU A 91 -33.27 -6.62 7.88
CA GLU A 91 -31.86 -6.23 7.87
C GLU A 91 -31.27 -6.25 6.45
N LYS A 92 -30.30 -5.38 6.24
CA LYS A 92 -29.50 -5.32 5.00
C LYS A 92 -28.02 -5.44 5.35
N ALA A 93 -27.29 -6.17 4.55
CA ALA A 93 -25.84 -6.28 4.65
C ALA A 93 -25.16 -5.53 3.51
N ILE A 94 -24.06 -4.86 3.82
CA ILE A 94 -23.18 -4.18 2.88
C ILE A 94 -21.77 -4.70 3.13
N LEU A 95 -21.17 -5.31 2.14
CA LEU A 95 -19.77 -5.70 2.18
C LEU A 95 -18.91 -4.61 1.52
N ILE A 96 -17.97 -4.05 2.28
CA ILE A 96 -17.00 -3.09 1.77
C ILE A 96 -15.67 -3.81 1.55
N VAL A 97 -15.17 -3.74 0.33
CA VAL A 97 -13.85 -4.27 -0.06
C VAL A 97 -12.94 -3.09 -0.35
N THR A 98 -11.86 -2.98 0.42
CA THR A 98 -10.88 -1.90 0.29
C THR A 98 -9.53 -2.49 -0.08
N GLY A 99 -8.93 -2.03 -1.17
CA GLY A 99 -7.54 -2.32 -1.50
C GLY A 99 -6.61 -1.63 -0.50
N THR A 100 -5.64 -2.36 0.04
CA THR A 100 -4.69 -1.84 1.04
C THR A 100 -3.24 -1.92 0.58
N THR A 101 -3.00 -2.28 -0.67
CA THR A 101 -1.67 -2.26 -1.26
C THR A 101 -1.13 -0.84 -1.27
N ARG A 102 0.04 -0.66 -0.67
CA ARG A 102 0.70 0.65 -0.62
C ARG A 102 1.36 0.98 -1.96
N TYR A 103 1.59 2.25 -2.20
CA TYR A 103 2.33 2.79 -3.36
C TYR A 103 1.71 2.47 -4.72
N THR A 104 0.42 2.14 -4.74
CA THR A 104 -0.34 1.96 -5.97
C THR A 104 -1.35 3.10 -6.16
N ARG A 105 -1.71 3.35 -7.40
CA ARG A 105 -2.87 4.17 -7.72
C ARG A 105 -4.14 3.32 -7.77
N LEU A 106 -5.20 3.88 -7.29
CA LEU A 106 -6.55 3.38 -7.53
C LEU A 106 -7.09 3.95 -8.84
#